data_b8f1a7728272816b85c80cd38545be10
#
_entry.id   b8f1a7728272816b85c80cd38545be10
#
_cell.length_a   1.000
_cell.length_b   1.000
_cell.length_c   1.000
_cell.angle_alpha   90.00
_cell.angle_beta   90.00
_cell.angle_gamma   90.00
#
_symmetry.space_group_name_H-M   'P 1'
#
loop_
_entity.id
_entity.type
_entity.pdbx_description
1 polymer ?
#
loop_
_entity_poly.entity_id
_entity_poly.type
_entity_poly.pdbx_seq_one_letter_code
_entity_poly.pdbx_strand_id
1 'polypeptide(L)'
;MEAEFEVLRRVPPELGTSAVALETGADNPLGAPYMVTTYVPGRALRAADWNPRLATALAHQIARLHAAFAAGPAPSPASVPSACEQGEGLLTWWSSHHPVTLADPRVTALLPAWRRGLARLDPAFAGVAVHPLIHGDVVVTNVILGPDGVPRFIDFEWSGPGDTAKDLALIGGRVTGGPWYLPMTPDDLAAFVTEYSRYSRLAQDTGATDPQQLLERRDAYELLDRLGNLLYCLSRPGEARYGRWADEIARNLTDRLAG
;
A
#
# COMPACT_ATOMS: atom_id res chain seq x y z
N MET A 1 -12.59 12.88 3.37
CA MET A 1 -12.97 13.05 4.79
C MET A 1 -14.20 12.23 5.16
N GLU A 2 -15.41 12.43 4.58
CA GLU A 2 -16.62 11.63 4.96
C GLU A 2 -16.42 10.13 4.73
N ALA A 3 -15.95 9.73 3.55
CA ALA A 3 -15.69 8.31 3.25
C ALA A 3 -14.66 7.70 4.22
N GLU A 4 -13.61 8.43 4.54
CA GLU A 4 -12.59 8.02 5.50
C GLU A 4 -13.19 7.92 6.93
N PHE A 5 -14.03 8.87 7.32
CA PHE A 5 -14.71 8.82 8.62
C PHE A 5 -15.56 7.56 8.77
N GLU A 6 -16.30 7.16 7.74
CA GLU A 6 -17.11 5.94 7.75
C GLU A 6 -16.23 4.67 7.83
N VAL A 7 -15.06 4.68 7.22
CA VAL A 7 -14.09 3.59 7.40
C VAL A 7 -13.58 3.56 8.83
N LEU A 8 -13.11 4.70 9.36
CA LEU A 8 -12.55 4.82 10.70
C LEU A 8 -13.52 4.47 11.82
N ARG A 9 -14.83 4.63 11.62
CA ARG A 9 -15.86 4.13 12.55
C ARG A 9 -15.89 2.62 12.69
N ARG A 10 -15.34 1.88 11.73
CA ARG A 10 -15.32 0.43 11.66
C ARG A 10 -13.96 -0.17 12.03
N VAL A 11 -12.90 0.65 12.08
CA VAL A 11 -11.56 0.18 12.47
C VAL A 11 -11.58 -0.21 13.96
N PRO A 12 -11.25 -1.48 14.30
CA PRO A 12 -11.08 -1.88 15.70
C PRO A 12 -9.97 -1.07 16.37
N PRO A 13 -10.18 -0.55 17.59
CA PRO A 13 -9.21 0.32 18.27
C PRO A 13 -7.81 -0.28 18.44
N GLU A 14 -7.73 -1.60 18.53
CA GLU A 14 -6.45 -2.32 18.62
C GLU A 14 -5.69 -2.42 17.30
N LEU A 15 -6.34 -2.09 16.17
CA LEU A 15 -5.71 -2.11 14.85
C LEU A 15 -5.25 -0.73 14.38
N GLY A 16 -5.84 0.34 14.89
CA GLY A 16 -5.47 1.67 14.44
C GLY A 16 -6.27 2.80 15.06
N THR A 17 -6.22 3.95 14.40
CA THR A 17 -7.03 5.11 14.77
C THR A 17 -8.50 4.85 14.47
N SER A 18 -9.37 5.42 15.28
CA SER A 18 -10.83 5.33 15.12
C SER A 18 -11.45 6.73 15.05
N ALA A 19 -12.58 6.87 14.36
CA ALA A 19 -13.32 8.11 14.27
C ALA A 19 -13.99 8.47 15.59
N VAL A 20 -13.92 9.76 15.97
CA VAL A 20 -14.58 10.32 17.16
C VAL A 20 -15.68 11.29 16.76
N ALA A 21 -15.37 12.26 15.91
CA ALA A 21 -16.33 13.27 15.44
C ALA A 21 -15.98 13.75 14.04
N LEU A 22 -16.98 14.15 13.29
CA LEU A 22 -16.84 14.76 11.97
C LEU A 22 -17.70 16.03 11.95
N GLU A 23 -17.10 17.14 11.51
CA GLU A 23 -17.76 18.39 11.21
C GLU A 23 -17.50 18.75 9.74
N THR A 24 -18.56 18.78 8.94
CA THR A 24 -18.47 19.02 7.49
C THR A 24 -18.72 20.48 7.10
N GLY A 25 -19.30 21.28 8.01
CA GLY A 25 -19.55 22.70 7.81
C GLY A 25 -18.33 23.57 8.14
N ALA A 26 -18.38 24.81 7.70
CA ALA A 26 -17.40 25.84 8.10
C ALA A 26 -17.89 26.71 9.27
N ASP A 27 -19.14 26.53 9.73
CA ASP A 27 -19.70 27.27 10.87
C ASP A 27 -19.30 26.59 12.19
N ASN A 28 -18.01 26.62 12.48
CA ASN A 28 -17.39 26.04 13.65
C ASN A 28 -16.16 26.87 14.06
N PRO A 29 -15.56 26.67 15.26
CA PRO A 29 -14.43 27.46 15.74
C PRO A 29 -13.18 27.45 14.85
N LEU A 30 -13.01 26.43 13.97
CA LEU A 30 -11.88 26.34 13.05
C LEU A 30 -12.16 27.00 11.69
N GLY A 31 -13.40 27.34 11.38
CA GLY A 31 -13.80 27.95 10.10
C GLY A 31 -13.63 27.01 8.89
N ALA A 32 -13.47 25.71 9.10
CA ALA A 32 -13.25 24.70 8.07
C ALA A 32 -13.77 23.33 8.52
N PRO A 33 -14.13 22.42 7.60
CA PRO A 33 -14.42 21.04 7.94
C PRO A 33 -13.25 20.37 8.65
N TYR A 34 -13.53 19.53 9.65
CA TYR A 34 -12.52 18.76 10.36
C TYR A 34 -13.04 17.40 10.82
N MET A 35 -12.10 16.48 11.03
CA MET A 35 -12.36 15.18 11.64
C MET A 35 -11.51 15.03 12.90
N VAL A 36 -12.11 14.50 13.95
CA VAL A 36 -11.42 14.11 15.19
C VAL A 36 -11.30 12.61 15.23
N THR A 37 -10.09 12.14 15.49
CA THR A 37 -9.77 10.71 15.60
C THR A 37 -9.09 10.40 16.92
N THR A 38 -9.10 9.14 17.32
CA THR A 38 -8.33 8.69 18.49
C THR A 38 -6.85 8.82 18.24
N TYR A 39 -6.11 9.17 19.28
CA TYR A 39 -4.64 9.16 19.24
C TYR A 39 -4.12 7.73 19.38
N VAL A 40 -3.20 7.32 18.50
CA VAL A 40 -2.49 6.03 18.57
C VAL A 40 -1.14 6.26 19.27
N PRO A 41 -0.94 5.77 20.50
CA PRO A 41 0.32 5.95 21.22
C PRO A 41 1.45 5.18 20.55
N GLY A 42 2.62 5.83 20.42
CA GLY A 42 3.79 5.20 19.82
C GLY A 42 4.59 6.15 18.94
N ARG A 43 5.34 5.59 18.03
CA ARG A 43 6.09 6.32 17.01
C ARG A 43 5.89 5.71 15.63
N ALA A 44 6.03 6.51 14.59
CA ALA A 44 6.04 5.99 13.23
C ALA A 44 7.14 4.92 13.08
N LEU A 45 6.80 3.87 12.35
CA LEU A 45 7.73 2.80 11.99
C LEU A 45 8.89 3.38 11.17
N ARG A 46 10.03 2.70 11.19
CA ARG A 46 11.24 3.08 10.44
C ARG A 46 11.85 1.85 9.78
N ALA A 47 12.55 2.03 8.69
CA ALA A 47 13.26 0.95 8.00
C ALA A 47 14.21 0.16 8.93
N ALA A 48 14.86 0.83 9.88
CA ALA A 48 15.76 0.22 10.87
C ALA A 48 15.04 -0.67 11.92
N ASP A 49 13.71 -0.61 12.00
CA ASP A 49 12.94 -1.44 12.93
C ASP A 49 12.70 -2.86 12.36
N TRP A 50 12.97 -3.07 11.06
CA TRP A 50 12.71 -4.33 10.40
C TRP A 50 13.44 -5.50 11.07
N ASN A 51 12.71 -6.51 11.46
CA ASN A 51 13.22 -7.76 12.00
C ASN A 51 12.11 -8.85 11.90
N PRO A 52 12.42 -10.14 12.07
CA PRO A 52 11.44 -11.22 11.92
C PRO A 52 10.21 -11.13 12.85
N ARG A 53 10.37 -10.59 14.06
CA ARG A 53 9.23 -10.40 14.99
C ARG A 53 8.27 -9.34 14.50
N LEU A 54 8.81 -8.23 14.00
CA LEU A 54 8.00 -7.16 13.41
C LEU A 54 7.32 -7.65 12.14
N ALA A 55 8.00 -8.43 11.29
CA ALA A 55 7.42 -9.03 10.09
C ALA A 55 6.17 -9.86 10.44
N THR A 56 6.27 -10.75 11.41
CA THR A 56 5.14 -11.53 11.91
C THR A 56 4.02 -10.65 12.45
N ALA A 57 4.35 -9.66 13.29
CA ALA A 57 3.35 -8.76 13.87
C ALA A 57 2.62 -7.94 12.80
N LEU A 58 3.33 -7.43 11.79
CA LEU A 58 2.75 -6.71 10.65
C LEU A 58 1.82 -7.62 9.83
N ALA A 59 2.28 -8.83 9.48
CA ALA A 59 1.47 -9.80 8.74
C ALA A 59 0.15 -10.10 9.47
N HIS A 60 0.20 -10.30 10.79
CA HIS A 60 -0.97 -10.54 11.61
C HIS A 60 -1.91 -9.32 11.68
N GLN A 61 -1.36 -8.12 11.88
CA GLN A 61 -2.19 -6.91 11.97
C GLN A 61 -2.87 -6.57 10.65
N ILE A 62 -2.16 -6.72 9.51
CA ILE A 62 -2.76 -6.53 8.17
C ILE A 62 -3.86 -7.59 7.93
N ALA A 63 -3.61 -8.86 8.26
CA ALA A 63 -4.62 -9.90 8.12
C ALA A 63 -5.86 -9.65 9.02
N ARG A 64 -5.66 -9.19 10.27
CA ARG A 64 -6.77 -8.79 11.15
C ARG A 64 -7.55 -7.60 10.62
N LEU A 65 -6.85 -6.62 10.02
CA LEU A 65 -7.50 -5.46 9.40
C LEU A 65 -8.40 -5.93 8.25
N HIS A 66 -7.89 -6.75 7.33
CA HIS A 66 -8.69 -7.28 6.23
C HIS A 66 -9.86 -8.12 6.74
N ALA A 67 -9.65 -9.00 7.73
CA ALA A 67 -10.72 -9.82 8.31
C ALA A 67 -11.82 -8.96 8.97
N ALA A 68 -11.48 -7.86 9.62
CA ALA A 68 -12.45 -6.95 10.23
C ALA A 68 -13.40 -6.31 9.20
N PHE A 69 -12.96 -6.20 7.94
CA PHE A 69 -13.74 -5.64 6.85
C PHE A 69 -14.34 -6.68 5.89
N ALA A 70 -13.97 -7.95 6.02
CA ALA A 70 -14.49 -9.02 5.16
C ALA A 70 -16.02 -9.22 5.28
N ALA A 71 -16.62 -8.90 6.42
CA ALA A 71 -18.06 -8.97 6.68
C ALA A 71 -18.87 -7.79 6.11
N GLY A 72 -18.28 -6.93 5.32
CA GLY A 72 -18.99 -5.83 4.63
C GLY A 72 -19.90 -6.34 3.52
N PRO A 73 -20.81 -5.49 3.00
CA PRO A 73 -21.56 -5.84 1.79
C PRO A 73 -20.54 -6.19 0.70
N ALA A 74 -20.74 -7.38 0.09
CA ALA A 74 -19.89 -7.78 -1.01
C ALA A 74 -19.86 -6.65 -2.06
N PRO A 75 -18.66 -6.17 -2.47
CA PRO A 75 -18.62 -5.28 -3.62
C PRO A 75 -19.24 -6.00 -4.81
N SER A 76 -19.76 -5.23 -5.75
CA SER A 76 -20.18 -5.73 -7.07
C SER A 76 -19.26 -6.85 -7.55
N PRO A 77 -19.71 -7.85 -8.32
CA PRO A 77 -18.93 -9.03 -8.74
C PRO A 77 -17.71 -8.70 -9.62
N ALA A 78 -17.15 -7.52 -9.48
CA ALA A 78 -15.96 -7.09 -10.18
C ALA A 78 -14.74 -7.88 -9.68
N SER A 79 -14.00 -8.45 -10.61
CA SER A 79 -12.66 -8.97 -10.36
C SER A 79 -11.66 -7.80 -10.19
N VAL A 80 -10.58 -8.05 -9.48
CA VAL A 80 -9.44 -7.11 -9.45
C VAL A 80 -8.92 -6.94 -10.88
N PRO A 81 -8.71 -5.69 -11.36
CA PRO A 81 -8.10 -5.45 -12.66
C PRO A 81 -6.71 -6.09 -12.76
N SER A 82 -6.32 -6.54 -13.94
CA SER A 82 -5.00 -7.13 -14.16
C SER A 82 -3.86 -6.13 -13.87
N ALA A 83 -2.65 -6.63 -13.66
CA ALA A 83 -1.47 -5.78 -13.44
C ALA A 83 -1.22 -4.84 -14.64
N CYS A 84 -1.42 -5.35 -15.86
CA CYS A 84 -1.28 -4.57 -17.09
C CYS A 84 -2.32 -3.46 -17.19
N GLU A 85 -3.59 -3.75 -16.92
CA GLU A 85 -4.67 -2.74 -16.91
C GLU A 85 -4.40 -1.63 -15.88
N GLN A 86 -3.99 -2.01 -14.66
CA GLN A 86 -3.62 -1.05 -13.62
C GLN A 86 -2.41 -0.19 -14.05
N GLY A 87 -1.42 -0.82 -14.68
CA GLY A 87 -0.23 -0.12 -15.19
C GLY A 87 -0.56 0.90 -16.28
N GLU A 88 -1.35 0.53 -17.26
CA GLU A 88 -1.76 1.46 -18.31
C GLU A 88 -2.69 2.56 -17.76
N GLY A 89 -3.51 2.26 -16.76
CA GLY A 89 -4.30 3.27 -16.04
C GLY A 89 -3.42 4.30 -15.33
N LEU A 90 -2.37 3.85 -14.64
CA LEU A 90 -1.38 4.72 -14.01
C LEU A 90 -0.72 5.65 -15.04
N LEU A 91 -0.20 5.10 -16.14
CA LEU A 91 0.47 5.87 -17.18
C LEU A 91 -0.48 6.87 -17.87
N THR A 92 -1.72 6.47 -18.11
CA THR A 92 -2.75 7.34 -18.70
C THR A 92 -3.04 8.52 -17.79
N TRP A 93 -3.19 8.28 -16.49
CA TRP A 93 -3.41 9.36 -15.53
C TRP A 93 -2.25 10.36 -15.51
N TRP A 94 -1.00 9.87 -15.41
CA TRP A 94 0.20 10.72 -15.41
C TRP A 94 0.39 11.47 -16.75
N SER A 95 0.10 10.82 -17.86
CA SER A 95 0.14 11.46 -19.20
C SER A 95 -0.84 12.63 -19.30
N SER A 96 -2.02 12.48 -18.70
CA SER A 96 -3.06 13.51 -18.77
C SER A 96 -2.81 14.68 -17.81
N HIS A 97 -2.19 14.43 -16.64
CA HIS A 97 -2.05 15.44 -15.59
C HIS A 97 -0.62 16.00 -15.45
N HIS A 98 0.39 15.19 -15.76
CA HIS A 98 1.81 15.54 -15.61
C HIS A 98 2.67 15.00 -16.77
N PRO A 99 2.38 15.35 -18.03
CA PRO A 99 3.07 14.77 -19.20
C PRO A 99 4.59 15.01 -19.21
N VAL A 100 5.05 16.14 -18.69
CA VAL A 100 6.49 16.45 -18.57
C VAL A 100 7.18 15.50 -17.59
N THR A 101 6.53 15.17 -16.50
CA THR A 101 7.07 14.20 -15.51
C THR A 101 7.17 12.81 -16.12
N LEU A 102 6.15 12.38 -16.86
CA LEU A 102 6.16 11.08 -17.52
C LEU A 102 7.24 10.96 -18.60
N ALA A 103 7.61 12.09 -19.24
CA ALA A 103 8.66 12.17 -20.24
C ALA A 103 10.09 12.24 -19.66
N ASP A 104 10.26 12.22 -18.34
CA ASP A 104 11.60 12.21 -17.70
C ASP A 104 12.41 10.98 -18.19
N PRO A 105 13.71 11.18 -18.58
CA PRO A 105 14.55 10.09 -19.08
C PRO A 105 14.65 8.86 -18.15
N ARG A 106 14.63 9.06 -16.84
CA ARG A 106 14.63 7.96 -15.84
C ARG A 106 13.39 7.10 -15.97
N VAL A 107 12.24 7.71 -16.19
CA VAL A 107 10.95 7.02 -16.37
C VAL A 107 10.94 6.30 -17.72
N THR A 108 11.20 7.01 -18.82
CA THR A 108 11.12 6.45 -20.17
C THR A 108 12.08 5.28 -20.39
N ALA A 109 13.25 5.30 -19.76
CA ALA A 109 14.20 4.17 -19.79
C ALA A 109 13.68 2.91 -19.07
N LEU A 110 12.88 3.08 -18.01
CA LEU A 110 12.33 1.97 -17.23
C LEU A 110 11.11 1.31 -17.89
N LEU A 111 10.27 2.08 -18.60
CA LEU A 111 8.95 1.62 -19.06
C LEU A 111 8.96 0.29 -19.84
N PRO A 112 9.90 0.01 -20.77
CA PRO A 112 9.87 -1.26 -21.50
C PRO A 112 10.08 -2.49 -20.59
N ALA A 113 11.01 -2.42 -19.64
CA ALA A 113 11.28 -3.50 -18.70
C ALA A 113 10.17 -3.61 -17.65
N TRP A 114 9.64 -2.49 -17.18
CA TRP A 114 8.53 -2.43 -16.24
C TRP A 114 7.26 -3.07 -16.81
N ARG A 115 6.87 -2.74 -18.07
CA ARG A 115 5.75 -3.39 -18.75
C ARG A 115 5.94 -4.90 -18.89
N ARG A 116 7.15 -5.34 -19.25
CA ARG A 116 7.45 -6.80 -19.29
C ARG A 116 7.33 -7.44 -17.90
N GLY A 117 7.76 -6.74 -16.85
CA GLY A 117 7.62 -7.20 -15.47
C GLY A 117 6.16 -7.41 -15.07
N LEU A 118 5.30 -6.43 -15.37
CA LEU A 118 3.86 -6.54 -15.12
C LEU A 118 3.23 -7.68 -15.93
N ALA A 119 3.51 -7.77 -17.23
CA ALA A 119 2.96 -8.81 -18.09
C ALA A 119 3.33 -10.23 -17.61
N ARG A 120 4.51 -10.43 -17.04
CA ARG A 120 4.91 -11.70 -16.43
C ARG A 120 4.08 -12.06 -15.19
N LEU A 121 3.69 -11.08 -14.42
CA LEU A 121 2.95 -11.24 -13.16
C LEU A 121 1.42 -11.20 -13.35
N ASP A 122 0.97 -10.75 -14.50
CA ASP A 122 -0.45 -10.56 -14.85
C ASP A 122 -1.33 -11.81 -14.63
N PRO A 123 -0.89 -13.04 -14.96
CA PRO A 123 -1.69 -14.24 -14.74
C PRO A 123 -2.13 -14.47 -13.29
N ALA A 124 -1.37 -13.95 -12.30
CA ALA A 124 -1.71 -14.09 -10.89
C ALA A 124 -2.98 -13.33 -10.48
N PHE A 125 -3.48 -12.42 -11.33
CA PHE A 125 -4.70 -11.64 -11.10
C PHE A 125 -5.98 -12.34 -11.60
N ALA A 126 -5.84 -13.44 -12.33
CA ALA A 126 -6.99 -14.12 -12.93
C ALA A 126 -7.98 -14.63 -11.86
N GLY A 127 -9.22 -14.14 -11.92
CA GLY A 127 -10.29 -14.57 -11.02
C GLY A 127 -10.18 -14.08 -9.58
N VAL A 128 -9.28 -13.13 -9.29
CA VAL A 128 -9.14 -12.55 -7.95
C VAL A 128 -10.34 -11.68 -7.63
N ALA A 129 -11.06 -12.04 -6.58
CA ALA A 129 -12.19 -11.26 -6.08
C ALA A 129 -11.69 -9.97 -5.41
N VAL A 130 -12.45 -8.89 -5.58
CA VAL A 130 -12.20 -7.63 -4.88
C VAL A 130 -12.54 -7.79 -3.41
N HIS A 131 -11.59 -7.54 -2.52
CA HIS A 131 -11.84 -7.46 -1.09
C HIS A 131 -12.66 -6.21 -0.77
N PRO A 132 -13.66 -6.26 0.13
CA PRO A 132 -14.55 -5.15 0.43
C PRO A 132 -13.84 -3.87 0.86
N LEU A 133 -12.73 -4.00 1.58
CA LEU A 133 -11.94 -2.85 2.00
C LEU A 133 -10.50 -3.26 2.34
N ILE A 134 -9.55 -2.58 1.71
CA ILE A 134 -8.13 -2.57 2.06
C ILE A 134 -7.76 -1.19 2.60
N HIS A 135 -6.62 -1.06 3.27
CA HIS A 135 -6.11 0.25 3.71
C HIS A 135 -5.72 1.12 2.52
N GLY A 136 -5.06 0.53 1.53
CA GLY A 136 -4.68 1.18 0.29
C GLY A 136 -3.41 2.04 0.36
N ASP A 137 -2.89 2.33 1.57
CA ASP A 137 -1.68 3.13 1.80
C ASP A 137 -0.91 2.66 3.05
N VAL A 138 -0.66 1.36 3.18
CA VAL A 138 0.15 0.78 4.29
C VAL A 138 1.63 1.04 4.06
N VAL A 139 2.04 2.30 4.11
CA VAL A 139 3.46 2.68 4.06
C VAL A 139 4.04 2.84 5.47
N VAL A 140 5.35 2.80 5.60
CA VAL A 140 6.05 2.86 6.91
C VAL A 140 5.61 4.06 7.77
N THR A 141 5.36 5.21 7.14
CA THR A 141 4.93 6.43 7.83
C THR A 141 3.50 6.35 8.39
N ASN A 142 2.67 5.46 7.86
CA ASN A 142 1.28 5.25 8.26
C ASN A 142 1.12 4.08 9.24
N VAL A 143 2.24 3.54 9.75
CA VAL A 143 2.26 2.49 10.77
C VAL A 143 2.89 3.03 12.05
N ILE A 144 2.14 3.01 13.13
CA ILE A 144 2.61 3.39 14.47
C ILE A 144 3.01 2.14 15.24
N LEU A 145 4.27 2.06 15.62
CA LEU A 145 4.76 1.03 16.53
C LEU A 145 4.48 1.47 17.97
N GLY A 146 3.53 0.80 18.59
CA GLY A 146 3.12 1.07 19.96
C GLY A 146 4.21 0.74 20.99
N PRO A 147 4.08 1.22 22.24
CA PRO A 147 5.02 0.90 23.32
C PRO A 147 5.03 -0.61 23.67
N ASP A 148 3.98 -1.32 23.28
CA ASP A 148 3.84 -2.78 23.39
C ASP A 148 4.50 -3.55 22.22
N GLY A 149 5.11 -2.83 21.27
CA GLY A 149 5.73 -3.40 20.07
C GLY A 149 4.72 -3.85 19.01
N VAL A 150 3.44 -3.50 19.16
CA VAL A 150 2.38 -3.87 18.21
C VAL A 150 2.19 -2.77 17.17
N PRO A 151 2.24 -3.09 15.85
CA PRO A 151 1.95 -2.13 14.79
C PRO A 151 0.46 -1.78 14.75
N ARG A 152 0.16 -0.50 14.54
CA ARG A 152 -1.20 0.02 14.36
C ARG A 152 -1.23 0.98 13.19
N PHE A 153 -2.37 1.05 12.49
CA PHE A 153 -2.51 1.80 11.25
C PHE A 153 -3.16 3.16 11.49
N ILE A 154 -2.71 4.16 10.73
CA ILE A 154 -3.29 5.51 10.67
C ILE A 154 -3.42 5.92 9.20
N ASP A 155 -4.18 6.99 8.91
CA ASP A 155 -4.29 7.56 7.57
C ASP A 155 -5.00 6.63 6.58
N PHE A 156 -6.32 6.50 6.76
CA PHE A 156 -7.18 5.62 5.95
C PHE A 156 -7.78 6.34 4.72
N GLU A 157 -7.22 7.46 4.29
CA GLU A 157 -7.78 8.28 3.20
C GLU A 157 -7.84 7.55 1.85
N TRP A 158 -6.95 6.56 1.63
CA TRP A 158 -6.90 5.73 0.42
C TRP A 158 -7.60 4.38 0.58
N SER A 159 -8.29 4.16 1.69
CA SER A 159 -8.98 2.90 1.93
C SER A 159 -10.19 2.74 1.01
N GLY A 160 -10.40 1.52 0.57
CA GLY A 160 -11.50 1.19 -0.33
C GLY A 160 -11.46 -0.26 -0.79
N PRO A 161 -12.40 -0.66 -1.68
CA PRO A 161 -12.37 -1.99 -2.28
C PRO A 161 -11.08 -2.22 -3.07
N GLY A 162 -10.47 -3.40 -2.94
CA GLY A 162 -9.21 -3.68 -3.63
C GLY A 162 -8.68 -5.10 -3.45
N ASP A 163 -7.43 -5.30 -3.86
CA ASP A 163 -6.68 -6.53 -3.63
C ASP A 163 -5.84 -6.41 -2.35
N THR A 164 -5.98 -7.35 -1.44
CA THR A 164 -5.20 -7.42 -0.20
C THR A 164 -3.69 -7.47 -0.44
N ALA A 165 -3.25 -7.98 -1.59
CA ALA A 165 -1.84 -7.99 -2.01
C ALA A 165 -1.23 -6.58 -2.10
N LYS A 166 -2.04 -5.55 -2.38
CA LYS A 166 -1.59 -4.16 -2.44
C LYS A 166 -1.03 -3.69 -1.09
N ASP A 167 -1.73 -3.92 0.01
CA ASP A 167 -1.27 -3.52 1.34
C ASP A 167 0.04 -4.24 1.73
N LEU A 168 0.22 -5.49 1.29
CA LEU A 168 1.47 -6.21 1.50
C LEU A 168 2.64 -5.67 0.66
N ALA A 169 2.37 -5.01 -0.45
CA ALA A 169 3.38 -4.39 -1.30
C ALA A 169 3.82 -3.01 -0.77
N LEU A 170 2.87 -2.24 -0.24
CA LEU A 170 3.11 -0.86 0.17
C LEU A 170 3.99 -0.76 1.40
N ILE A 171 3.93 -1.72 2.34
CA ILE A 171 4.75 -1.69 3.57
C ILE A 171 6.25 -1.82 3.30
N GLY A 172 6.65 -2.46 2.21
CA GLY A 172 8.07 -2.64 1.91
C GLY A 172 8.32 -3.61 0.77
N GLY A 173 9.59 -3.90 0.51
CA GLY A 173 9.96 -4.82 -0.54
C GLY A 173 11.42 -4.75 -0.96
N ARG A 174 11.70 -5.26 -2.15
CA ARG A 174 13.03 -5.27 -2.77
C ARG A 174 13.42 -3.90 -3.32
N VAL A 175 12.42 -3.12 -3.74
CA VAL A 175 12.63 -1.75 -4.22
C VAL A 175 12.28 -0.79 -3.10
N THR A 176 13.30 -0.13 -2.55
CA THR A 176 13.17 0.91 -1.54
C THR A 176 13.49 2.28 -2.14
N GLY A 177 13.22 3.32 -1.37
CA GLY A 177 13.53 4.72 -1.69
C GLY A 177 12.62 5.66 -0.93
N GLY A 178 13.19 6.75 -0.42
CA GLY A 178 12.48 7.63 0.48
C GLY A 178 12.14 6.98 1.83
N PRO A 179 11.21 7.57 2.60
CA PRO A 179 10.90 7.13 3.97
C PRO A 179 9.81 6.05 4.04
N TRP A 180 9.29 5.55 2.91
CA TRP A 180 8.01 4.84 2.86
C TRP A 180 8.09 3.33 3.04
N TYR A 181 9.26 2.70 2.82
CA TYR A 181 9.36 1.25 2.62
C TYR A 181 10.35 0.57 3.56
N LEU A 182 9.95 -0.59 4.08
CA LEU A 182 10.85 -1.52 4.74
C LEU A 182 11.69 -2.27 3.70
N PRO A 183 13.02 -2.37 3.87
CA PRO A 183 13.84 -3.21 3.00
C PRO A 183 13.61 -4.68 3.31
N MET A 184 13.24 -5.46 2.30
CA MET A 184 12.98 -6.90 2.45
C MET A 184 13.76 -7.70 1.41
N THR A 185 14.44 -8.76 1.86
CA THR A 185 15.04 -9.76 0.98
C THR A 185 13.95 -10.64 0.36
N PRO A 186 14.24 -11.42 -0.70
CA PRO A 186 13.29 -12.40 -1.23
C PRO A 186 12.78 -13.38 -0.17
N ASP A 187 13.65 -13.83 0.75
CA ASP A 187 13.28 -14.75 1.83
C ASP A 187 12.37 -14.07 2.85
N ASP A 188 12.63 -12.80 3.21
CA ASP A 188 11.75 -12.00 4.07
C ASP A 188 10.36 -11.89 3.47
N LEU A 189 10.27 -11.61 2.16
CA LEU A 189 8.99 -11.47 1.45
C LEU A 189 8.21 -12.78 1.43
N ALA A 190 8.88 -13.89 1.10
CA ALA A 190 8.25 -15.21 1.10
C ALA A 190 7.72 -15.58 2.50
N ALA A 191 8.51 -15.33 3.54
CA ALA A 191 8.11 -15.57 4.92
C ALA A 191 6.94 -14.66 5.35
N PHE A 192 7.01 -13.37 5.05
CA PHE A 192 5.97 -12.39 5.38
C PHE A 192 4.61 -12.73 4.72
N VAL A 193 4.62 -13.01 3.41
CA VAL A 193 3.40 -13.38 2.66
C VAL A 193 2.85 -14.73 3.13
N THR A 194 3.72 -15.72 3.41
CA THR A 194 3.30 -17.01 3.96
C THR A 194 2.62 -16.86 5.31
N GLU A 195 3.20 -16.04 6.20
CA GLU A 195 2.63 -15.79 7.53
C GLU A 195 1.30 -15.03 7.44
N TYR A 196 1.19 -14.02 6.57
CA TYR A 196 -0.07 -13.36 6.28
C TYR A 196 -1.13 -14.35 5.79
N SER A 197 -0.83 -15.18 4.77
CA SER A 197 -1.76 -16.18 4.24
C SER A 197 -2.20 -17.21 5.29
N ARG A 198 -1.28 -17.62 6.16
CA ARG A 198 -1.58 -18.54 7.26
C ARG A 198 -2.57 -17.92 8.24
N TYR A 199 -2.34 -16.68 8.62
CA TYR A 199 -3.16 -15.97 9.60
C TYR A 199 -4.53 -15.58 9.04
N SER A 200 -4.62 -15.13 7.78
CA SER A 200 -5.89 -14.83 7.09
C SER A 200 -6.81 -16.05 7.05
N ARG A 201 -6.28 -17.24 6.77
CA ARG A 201 -7.07 -18.49 6.82
C ARG A 201 -7.61 -18.80 8.20
N LEU A 202 -6.82 -18.56 9.27
CA LEU A 202 -7.27 -18.74 10.66
C LEU A 202 -8.34 -17.71 11.04
N ALA A 203 -8.27 -16.49 10.51
CA ALA A 203 -9.25 -15.44 10.70
C ALA A 203 -10.52 -15.60 9.85
N GLN A 204 -10.64 -16.71 9.09
CA GLN A 204 -11.76 -17.02 8.18
C GLN A 204 -11.93 -15.98 7.05
N ASP A 205 -10.85 -15.32 6.66
CA ASP A 205 -10.83 -14.50 5.46
C ASP A 205 -10.90 -15.40 4.23
N THR A 206 -12.04 -15.38 3.56
CA THR A 206 -12.31 -16.21 2.37
C THR A 206 -11.50 -15.79 1.13
N GLY A 207 -10.82 -14.64 1.19
CA GLY A 207 -9.90 -14.14 0.17
C GLY A 207 -8.47 -14.70 0.27
N ALA A 208 -8.19 -15.60 1.22
CA ALA A 208 -6.87 -16.20 1.39
C ALA A 208 -6.51 -17.06 0.18
N THR A 209 -5.69 -16.51 -0.68
CA THR A 209 -5.17 -17.15 -1.89
C THR A 209 -3.92 -17.99 -1.58
N ASP A 210 -3.54 -18.83 -2.55
CA ASP A 210 -2.24 -19.49 -2.54
C ASP A 210 -1.11 -18.47 -2.29
N PRO A 211 -0.20 -18.71 -1.32
CA PRO A 211 0.88 -17.79 -0.98
C PRO A 211 1.74 -17.39 -2.19
N GLN A 212 1.93 -18.29 -3.16
CA GLN A 212 2.71 -18.00 -4.36
C GLN A 212 1.99 -16.97 -5.25
N GLN A 213 0.69 -17.17 -5.52
CA GLN A 213 -0.10 -16.20 -6.29
C GLN A 213 -0.20 -14.84 -5.59
N LEU A 214 -0.32 -14.86 -4.26
CA LEU A 214 -0.34 -13.64 -3.45
C LEU A 214 1.00 -12.89 -3.54
N LEU A 215 2.13 -13.61 -3.50
CA LEU A 215 3.46 -13.04 -3.66
C LEU A 215 3.64 -12.42 -5.05
N GLU A 216 3.18 -13.09 -6.10
CA GLU A 216 3.25 -12.57 -7.47
C GLU A 216 2.42 -11.28 -7.65
N ARG A 217 1.20 -11.24 -7.10
CA ARG A 217 0.37 -10.01 -7.12
C ARG A 217 1.03 -8.90 -6.29
N ARG A 218 1.53 -9.23 -5.10
CA ARG A 218 2.28 -8.30 -4.27
C ARG A 218 3.47 -7.71 -5.04
N ASP A 219 4.22 -8.52 -5.77
CA ASP A 219 5.36 -8.07 -6.59
C ASP A 219 4.93 -7.15 -7.75
N ALA A 220 3.77 -7.41 -8.35
CA ALA A 220 3.19 -6.50 -9.34
C ALA A 220 2.80 -5.15 -8.73
N TYR A 221 2.15 -5.14 -7.56
CA TYR A 221 1.83 -3.90 -6.83
C TYR A 221 3.09 -3.14 -6.39
N GLU A 222 4.18 -3.84 -6.05
CA GLU A 222 5.45 -3.16 -5.81
C GLU A 222 5.94 -2.41 -7.05
N LEU A 223 5.89 -3.03 -8.23
CA LEU A 223 6.29 -2.35 -9.49
C LEU A 223 5.39 -1.16 -9.80
N LEU A 224 4.06 -1.30 -9.61
CA LEU A 224 3.08 -0.23 -9.84
C LEU A 224 3.33 0.96 -8.91
N ASP A 225 3.43 0.70 -7.62
CA ASP A 225 3.59 1.72 -6.60
C ASP A 225 4.94 2.44 -6.72
N ARG A 226 6.04 1.71 -6.94
CA ARG A 226 7.38 2.30 -7.04
C ARG A 226 7.54 3.19 -8.26
N LEU A 227 6.91 2.84 -9.41
CA LEU A 227 6.84 3.75 -10.53
C LEU A 227 5.99 4.99 -10.20
N GLY A 228 4.85 4.80 -9.53
CA GLY A 228 4.01 5.90 -9.04
C GLY A 228 4.78 6.86 -8.13
N ASN A 229 5.55 6.35 -7.18
CA ASN A 229 6.36 7.15 -6.27
C ASN A 229 7.57 7.81 -6.95
N LEU A 230 8.18 7.19 -7.95
CA LEU A 230 9.16 7.85 -8.80
C LEU A 230 8.54 9.09 -9.47
N LEU A 231 7.39 8.91 -10.11
CA LEU A 231 6.66 10.00 -10.77
C LEU A 231 6.24 11.08 -9.77
N TYR A 232 5.76 10.69 -8.59
CA TYR A 232 5.43 11.62 -7.50
C TYR A 232 6.63 12.46 -7.07
N CYS A 233 7.80 11.86 -6.89
CA CYS A 233 9.02 12.58 -6.54
C CYS A 233 9.44 13.55 -7.66
N LEU A 234 9.39 13.11 -8.91
CA LEU A 234 9.74 13.91 -10.09
C LEU A 234 8.80 15.10 -10.31
N SER A 235 7.55 14.99 -9.90
CA SER A 235 6.58 16.10 -10.01
C SER A 235 6.85 17.25 -9.00
N ARG A 236 7.87 17.11 -8.12
CA ARG A 236 8.24 18.08 -7.08
C ARG A 236 9.69 18.58 -7.21
N PRO A 237 10.08 19.18 -8.32
CA PRO A 237 11.48 19.52 -8.61
C PRO A 237 12.07 20.59 -7.68
N GLY A 238 11.24 21.36 -6.97
CA GLY A 238 11.67 22.42 -6.07
C GLY A 238 12.25 21.97 -4.72
N GLU A 239 12.12 20.68 -4.37
CA GLU A 239 12.59 20.16 -3.10
C GLU A 239 13.68 19.10 -3.31
N ALA A 240 14.91 19.41 -2.90
CA ALA A 240 16.09 18.58 -3.11
C ALA A 240 15.95 17.13 -2.56
N ARG A 241 15.11 16.92 -1.54
CA ARG A 241 14.86 15.58 -1.00
C ARG A 241 14.16 14.68 -2.02
N TYR A 242 13.18 15.20 -2.78
CA TYR A 242 12.47 14.41 -3.79
C TYR A 242 13.36 14.03 -4.97
N GLY A 243 14.30 14.90 -5.36
CA GLY A 243 15.30 14.56 -6.37
C GLY A 243 16.15 13.34 -5.96
N ARG A 244 16.66 13.35 -4.71
CA ARG A 244 17.43 12.20 -4.18
C ARG A 244 16.61 10.91 -4.10
N TRP A 245 15.35 11.00 -3.64
CA TRP A 245 14.46 9.84 -3.58
C TRP A 245 14.11 9.32 -4.98
N ALA A 246 13.89 10.21 -5.96
CA ALA A 246 13.68 9.81 -7.34
C ALA A 246 14.87 9.03 -7.90
N ASP A 247 16.09 9.51 -7.68
CA ASP A 247 17.32 8.82 -8.15
C ASP A 247 17.51 7.46 -7.45
N GLU A 248 17.17 7.36 -6.18
CA GLU A 248 17.21 6.11 -5.41
C GLU A 248 16.18 5.10 -5.95
N ILE A 249 14.92 5.50 -6.09
CA ILE A 249 13.84 4.65 -6.59
C ILE A 249 14.14 4.19 -8.02
N ALA A 250 14.56 5.10 -8.91
CA ALA A 250 14.86 4.76 -10.30
C ALA A 250 15.98 3.71 -10.39
N ARG A 251 17.06 3.85 -9.62
CA ARG A 251 18.15 2.90 -9.55
C ARG A 251 17.67 1.52 -9.06
N ASN A 252 16.97 1.50 -7.91
CA ASN A 252 16.49 0.25 -7.31
C ASN A 252 15.45 -0.47 -8.20
N LEU A 253 14.59 0.30 -8.91
CA LEU A 253 13.71 -0.27 -9.95
C LEU A 253 14.50 -0.87 -11.13
N THR A 254 15.54 -0.18 -11.59
CA THR A 254 16.41 -0.69 -12.66
C THR A 254 17.02 -2.02 -12.26
N ASP A 255 17.61 -2.10 -11.07
CA ASP A 255 18.23 -3.32 -10.55
C ASP A 255 17.21 -4.46 -10.41
N ARG A 256 16.03 -4.16 -9.90
CA ARG A 256 14.90 -5.12 -9.75
C ARG A 256 14.42 -5.68 -11.09
N LEU A 257 14.42 -4.86 -12.14
CA LEU A 257 13.91 -5.23 -13.47
C LEU A 257 14.98 -5.91 -14.35
N ALA A 258 16.25 -5.84 -13.98
CA ALA A 258 17.35 -6.52 -14.68
C ALA A 258 17.54 -7.97 -14.23
N GLY A 259 17.12 -8.34 -13.03
CA GLY A 259 17.21 -9.69 -12.44
C GLY A 259 15.88 -10.42 -12.43
#